data_711b11cd41a328c161773973c41421e5
#
_entry.id   711b11cd41a328c161773973c41421e5
#
_cell.length_a   1.000
_cell.length_b   1.000
_cell.length_c   1.000
_cell.angle_alpha   90.00
_cell.angle_beta   90.00
_cell.angle_gamma   90.00
#
_symmetry.space_group_name_H-M   'P 1'
#
loop_
_entity.id
_entity.type
_entity.pdbx_description
1 polymer ?
#
loop_
_entity_poly.entity_id
_entity_poly.type
_entity_poly.pdbx_seq_one_letter_code
_entity_poly.pdbx_strand_id
1 'polypeptide(L)'
;MRAPAQPTPDSARRALLAAAIVGAPALWLGARAQPAPARIATPAQTEGPFYPVRLPQDADHDLLQNGTLRYGRGQPAWVDGTVTDLEGKPLRGAQVEIWQCDENGHYHHPGDGDRADAAFQGFGRVAVGDDGRYRFRTIRPVPYGGRTPHIHVKVKLGARELLTTQLYVAGDPGNARDGLWRRLPEAARDAVTVPFERGADGLRARFPIVVAA
;
A
#
# COMPACT_ATOMS: atom_id res chain seq x y z
N MET A 1 -78.49 -29.21 49.61
CA MET A 1 -78.85 -28.07 48.76
C MET A 1 -78.21 -28.25 47.41
N ARG A 2 -79.01 -28.16 46.34
CA ARG A 2 -78.75 -28.55 44.97
C ARG A 2 -77.71 -27.65 44.29
N ALA A 3 -76.80 -28.23 43.55
CA ALA A 3 -76.01 -27.57 42.52
C ALA A 3 -76.84 -27.47 41.20
N PRO A 4 -76.72 -26.40 40.42
CA PRO A 4 -77.25 -26.38 39.08
C PRO A 4 -76.22 -26.72 38.01
N ALA A 5 -76.74 -27.29 36.95
CA ALA A 5 -76.13 -27.92 35.82
C ALA A 5 -75.32 -26.96 34.90
N GLN A 6 -74.41 -27.56 34.24
CA GLN A 6 -73.67 -26.98 33.08
C GLN A 6 -74.51 -27.20 31.77
N PRO A 7 -74.46 -26.21 30.85
CA PRO A 7 -74.91 -26.49 29.51
C PRO A 7 -73.76 -26.95 28.59
N THR A 8 -74.12 -27.83 27.68
CA THR A 8 -73.36 -28.48 26.63
C THR A 8 -72.90 -27.51 25.51
N PRO A 9 -71.83 -27.83 24.77
CA PRO A 9 -71.31 -26.93 23.74
C PRO A 9 -72.10 -27.11 22.42
N ASP A 10 -72.45 -25.96 21.87
CA ASP A 10 -73.10 -25.89 20.56
C ASP A 10 -72.05 -25.71 19.46
N SER A 11 -72.29 -26.40 18.38
CA SER A 11 -71.50 -26.54 17.19
C SER A 11 -71.54 -25.25 16.33
N ALA A 12 -70.40 -24.57 16.16
CA ALA A 12 -70.29 -23.45 15.27
C ALA A 12 -69.27 -23.72 14.15
N ARG A 13 -69.83 -24.03 13.04
CA ARG A 13 -69.43 -23.76 11.64
C ARG A 13 -67.98 -23.37 11.37
N ARG A 14 -67.27 -24.30 10.73
CA ARG A 14 -66.02 -24.05 10.00
C ARG A 14 -66.32 -23.17 8.78
N ALA A 15 -65.88 -21.90 8.83
CA ALA A 15 -65.74 -21.08 7.64
C ALA A 15 -64.29 -21.20 7.13
N LEU A 16 -64.11 -21.86 6.03
CA LEU A 16 -62.86 -21.92 5.25
C LEU A 16 -62.71 -20.56 4.54
N LEU A 17 -61.82 -19.72 5.02
CA LEU A 17 -61.33 -18.58 4.27
C LEU A 17 -60.12 -19.03 3.42
N ALA A 18 -60.37 -19.25 2.13
CA ALA A 18 -59.32 -19.43 1.14
C ALA A 18 -58.65 -18.04 0.92
N ALA A 19 -57.46 -17.83 1.48
CA ALA A 19 -56.64 -16.67 1.15
C ALA A 19 -55.91 -16.96 -0.19
N ALA A 20 -56.34 -16.29 -1.25
CA ALA A 20 -55.63 -16.26 -2.52
C ALA A 20 -54.34 -15.47 -2.33
N ILE A 21 -53.20 -16.18 -2.33
CA ILE A 21 -51.90 -15.57 -2.40
C ILE A 21 -51.70 -15.11 -3.84
N VAL A 22 -51.94 -13.82 -4.09
CA VAL A 22 -51.51 -13.17 -5.34
C VAL A 22 -50.00 -12.99 -5.27
N GLY A 23 -49.27 -13.90 -5.90
CA GLY A 23 -47.82 -13.77 -6.04
C GLY A 23 -47.50 -12.58 -6.94
N ALA A 24 -47.03 -11.48 -6.36
CA ALA A 24 -46.43 -10.40 -7.12
C ALA A 24 -45.11 -10.93 -7.71
N PRO A 25 -44.81 -10.78 -9.02
CA PRO A 25 -43.52 -11.09 -9.55
C PRO A 25 -42.46 -10.17 -8.91
N ALA A 26 -41.56 -10.73 -8.11
CA ALA A 26 -40.38 -10.02 -7.63
C ALA A 26 -39.54 -9.68 -8.86
N LEU A 27 -39.64 -8.46 -9.33
CA LEU A 27 -38.71 -7.90 -10.29
C LEU A 27 -37.34 -7.82 -9.58
N TRP A 28 -36.49 -8.83 -9.83
CA TRP A 28 -35.08 -8.74 -9.51
C TRP A 28 -34.47 -7.63 -10.38
N LEU A 29 -34.54 -6.39 -9.89
CA LEU A 29 -33.69 -5.34 -10.40
C LEU A 29 -32.26 -5.77 -10.04
N GLY A 30 -31.58 -6.40 -10.99
CA GLY A 30 -30.16 -6.71 -10.86
C GLY A 30 -29.45 -5.43 -10.48
N ALA A 31 -28.95 -5.38 -9.25
CA ALA A 31 -28.07 -4.29 -8.81
C ALA A 31 -26.91 -4.25 -9.79
N ARG A 32 -26.94 -3.34 -10.75
CA ARG A 32 -25.75 -3.03 -11.55
C ARG A 32 -24.69 -2.60 -10.55
N ALA A 33 -23.68 -3.44 -10.38
CA ALA A 33 -22.50 -3.06 -9.63
C ALA A 33 -22.00 -1.75 -10.26
N GLN A 34 -22.04 -0.66 -9.47
CA GLN A 34 -21.41 0.57 -9.91
C GLN A 34 -19.93 0.26 -10.16
N PRO A 35 -19.38 0.67 -11.32
CA PRO A 35 -17.96 0.52 -11.55
C PRO A 35 -17.22 1.19 -10.39
N ALA A 36 -16.27 0.47 -9.81
CA ALA A 36 -15.42 1.04 -8.78
C ALA A 36 -14.79 2.34 -9.33
N PRO A 37 -14.64 3.39 -8.51
CA PRO A 37 -14.02 4.62 -8.96
C PRO A 37 -12.65 4.31 -9.55
N ALA A 38 -12.38 4.89 -10.73
CA ALA A 38 -11.10 4.70 -11.41
C ALA A 38 -9.96 5.07 -10.48
N ARG A 39 -9.00 4.15 -10.30
CA ARG A 39 -7.82 4.40 -9.48
C ARG A 39 -6.93 5.42 -10.18
N ILE A 40 -6.33 6.30 -9.41
CA ILE A 40 -5.34 7.25 -9.93
C ILE A 40 -4.00 6.53 -9.96
N ALA A 41 -3.32 6.55 -11.11
CA ALA A 41 -1.98 6.01 -11.22
C ALA A 41 -1.02 6.75 -10.27
N THR A 42 -0.14 6.00 -9.62
CA THR A 42 0.95 6.58 -8.84
C THR A 42 1.81 7.44 -9.75
N PRO A 43 2.06 8.72 -9.42
CA PRO A 43 2.78 9.64 -10.30
C PRO A 43 4.23 9.21 -10.49
N ALA A 44 4.70 9.23 -11.73
CA ALA A 44 6.10 9.04 -12.04
C ALA A 44 6.92 10.25 -11.60
N GLN A 45 8.14 9.98 -11.12
CA GLN A 45 9.11 10.99 -10.73
C GLN A 45 10.51 10.58 -11.20
N THR A 46 11.47 11.51 -11.09
CA THR A 46 12.85 11.24 -11.46
C THR A 46 13.47 10.14 -10.60
N GLU A 47 14.28 9.29 -11.22
CA GLU A 47 15.11 8.29 -10.54
C GLU A 47 16.12 8.95 -9.61
N GLY A 48 16.59 10.14 -9.95
CA GLY A 48 17.66 10.81 -9.24
C GLY A 48 19.04 10.22 -9.58
N PRO A 49 20.10 10.76 -8.98
CA PRO A 49 21.48 10.40 -9.34
C PRO A 49 22.04 9.17 -8.64
N PHE A 50 21.30 8.55 -7.71
CA PHE A 50 21.84 7.53 -6.78
C PHE A 50 21.24 6.13 -6.94
N TYR A 51 20.57 5.85 -8.06
CA TYR A 51 20.23 4.47 -8.39
C TYR A 51 21.54 3.66 -8.55
N PRO A 52 21.66 2.44 -8.00
CA PRO A 52 22.92 1.69 -8.01
C PRO A 52 23.50 1.51 -9.41
N VAL A 53 24.74 1.95 -9.61
CA VAL A 53 25.50 1.72 -10.87
C VAL A 53 25.68 0.22 -11.14
N ARG A 54 25.85 -0.54 -10.06
CA ARG A 54 25.84 -2.00 -10.05
C ARG A 54 24.95 -2.45 -8.92
N LEU A 55 24.02 -3.34 -9.20
CA LEU A 55 23.16 -3.90 -8.17
C LEU A 55 24.01 -4.59 -7.11
N PRO A 56 23.76 -4.35 -5.81
CA PRO A 56 24.50 -5.01 -4.74
C PRO A 56 24.25 -6.52 -4.78
N GLN A 57 25.21 -7.27 -4.21
CA GLN A 57 25.08 -8.72 -4.12
C GLN A 57 23.96 -9.13 -3.17
N ASP A 58 23.85 -8.43 -2.03
CA ASP A 58 22.72 -8.50 -1.13
C ASP A 58 21.73 -7.42 -1.55
N ALA A 59 20.53 -7.81 -1.90
CA ALA A 59 19.50 -6.93 -2.44
C ALA A 59 18.11 -7.42 -2.05
N ASP A 60 17.99 -8.08 -0.90
CA ASP A 60 16.73 -8.63 -0.43
C ASP A 60 15.80 -7.56 0.18
N HIS A 61 14.83 -7.98 0.95
CA HIS A 61 13.82 -7.11 1.54
C HIS A 61 14.26 -6.43 2.85
N ASP A 62 15.38 -6.86 3.47
CA ASP A 62 15.82 -6.32 4.77
C ASP A 62 17.06 -5.43 4.63
N LEU A 63 16.84 -4.13 4.41
CA LEU A 63 17.90 -3.16 4.27
C LEU A 63 18.67 -2.89 5.58
N LEU A 64 18.20 -3.41 6.71
CA LEU A 64 18.90 -3.33 8.00
C LEU A 64 19.93 -4.44 8.21
N GLN A 65 20.08 -5.29 7.20
CA GLN A 65 21.09 -6.33 7.19
C GLN A 65 21.79 -6.33 5.83
N ASN A 66 23.12 -6.31 5.81
CA ASN A 66 23.93 -6.39 4.60
C ASN A 66 24.94 -7.54 4.78
N GLY A 67 24.65 -8.69 4.20
CA GLY A 67 25.37 -9.92 4.48
C GLY A 67 25.33 -10.28 5.98
N THR A 68 26.48 -10.27 6.64
CA THR A 68 26.59 -10.54 8.08
C THR A 68 26.50 -9.29 8.97
N LEU A 69 26.52 -8.10 8.37
CA LEU A 69 26.48 -6.82 9.07
C LEU A 69 25.04 -6.45 9.43
N ARG A 70 24.84 -5.90 10.63
CA ARG A 70 23.54 -5.41 11.09
C ARG A 70 23.57 -3.91 11.29
N TYR A 71 22.65 -3.21 10.66
CA TYR A 71 22.49 -1.77 10.80
C TYR A 71 21.64 -1.44 12.02
N GLY A 72 22.21 -0.65 12.94
CA GLY A 72 21.57 -0.30 14.22
C GLY A 72 21.26 1.18 14.40
N ARG A 73 21.30 1.99 13.33
CA ARG A 73 21.02 3.42 13.37
C ARG A 73 19.68 3.75 12.75
N GLY A 74 19.16 4.94 13.07
CA GLY A 74 17.89 5.42 12.57
C GLY A 74 16.68 4.76 13.23
N GLN A 75 15.50 5.07 12.74
CA GLN A 75 14.24 4.50 13.22
C GLN A 75 13.83 3.33 12.32
N PRO A 76 13.87 2.08 12.80
CA PRO A 76 13.44 0.94 12.00
C PRO A 76 12.00 1.11 11.52
N ALA A 77 11.77 0.77 10.25
CA ALA A 77 10.48 0.90 9.61
C ALA A 77 10.19 -0.27 8.66
N TRP A 78 8.93 -0.62 8.55
CA TRP A 78 8.39 -1.45 7.51
C TRP A 78 7.72 -0.58 6.45
N VAL A 79 8.06 -0.81 5.21
CA VAL A 79 7.37 -0.23 4.05
C VAL A 79 6.68 -1.37 3.32
N ASP A 80 5.36 -1.37 3.29
CA ASP A 80 4.58 -2.40 2.66
C ASP A 80 3.43 -1.82 1.84
N GLY A 81 2.93 -2.60 0.88
CA GLY A 81 1.82 -2.18 0.04
C GLY A 81 1.41 -3.25 -0.95
N THR A 82 0.65 -2.82 -1.93
CA THR A 82 0.23 -3.64 -3.07
C THR A 82 0.61 -2.94 -4.38
N VAL A 83 0.93 -3.71 -5.40
CA VAL A 83 1.06 -3.22 -6.78
C VAL A 83 -0.13 -3.70 -7.57
N THR A 84 -0.87 -2.78 -8.16
CA THR A 84 -2.07 -3.06 -8.97
C THR A 84 -2.06 -2.27 -10.28
N ASP A 85 -2.86 -2.71 -11.25
CA ASP A 85 -3.24 -1.89 -12.40
C ASP A 85 -4.35 -0.88 -12.02
N LEU A 86 -4.82 -0.11 -12.99
CA LEU A 86 -5.87 0.90 -12.83
C LEU A 86 -7.23 0.28 -12.45
N GLU A 87 -7.47 -0.96 -12.82
CA GLU A 87 -8.68 -1.73 -12.49
C GLU A 87 -8.59 -2.33 -11.08
N GLY A 88 -7.42 -2.27 -10.43
CA GLY A 88 -7.17 -2.82 -9.11
C GLY A 88 -6.77 -4.28 -9.10
N LYS A 89 -6.45 -4.85 -10.25
CA LYS A 89 -5.96 -6.21 -10.37
C LYS A 89 -4.49 -6.28 -9.93
N PRO A 90 -4.12 -7.25 -9.08
CA PRO A 90 -2.74 -7.43 -8.65
C PRO A 90 -1.78 -7.66 -9.83
N LEU A 91 -0.65 -6.97 -9.82
CA LEU A 91 0.37 -7.09 -10.85
C LEU A 91 1.38 -8.20 -10.47
N ARG A 92 0.97 -9.43 -10.68
CA ARG A 92 1.75 -10.62 -10.34
C ARG A 92 3.07 -10.65 -11.07
N GLY A 93 4.12 -11.07 -10.38
CA GLY A 93 5.45 -11.20 -10.96
C GLY A 93 6.14 -9.87 -11.24
N ALA A 94 5.53 -8.74 -10.91
CA ALA A 94 6.23 -7.48 -10.89
C ALA A 94 7.34 -7.51 -9.82
N GLN A 95 8.37 -6.74 -10.05
CA GLN A 95 9.45 -6.52 -9.09
C GLN A 95 9.36 -5.10 -8.57
N VAL A 96 9.38 -4.93 -7.25
CA VAL A 96 9.53 -3.63 -6.60
C VAL A 96 10.97 -3.50 -6.13
N GLU A 97 11.59 -2.38 -6.45
CA GLU A 97 12.91 -1.98 -5.97
C GLU A 97 12.77 -0.70 -5.15
N ILE A 98 13.51 -0.62 -4.04
CA ILE A 98 13.64 0.61 -3.27
C ILE A 98 15.12 0.95 -3.08
N TRP A 99 15.43 2.24 -3.01
CA TRP A 99 16.74 2.71 -2.58
C TRP A 99 16.61 4.02 -1.81
N GLN A 100 17.46 4.17 -0.82
CA GLN A 100 17.48 5.34 0.04
C GLN A 100 18.87 5.54 0.68
N CYS A 101 19.11 6.73 1.20
CA CYS A 101 20.29 7.02 2.01
C CYS A 101 20.19 6.36 3.40
N ASP A 102 21.34 6.16 4.03
CA ASP A 102 21.45 5.78 5.44
C ASP A 102 21.02 6.92 6.38
N GLU A 103 21.10 6.72 7.70
CA GLU A 103 20.71 7.73 8.70
C GLU A 103 21.58 9.00 8.65
N ASN A 104 22.75 8.95 8.05
CA ASN A 104 23.63 10.11 7.87
C ASN A 104 23.36 10.85 6.55
N GLY A 105 22.42 10.40 5.74
CA GLY A 105 22.06 11.00 4.45
C GLY A 105 22.99 10.59 3.31
N HIS A 106 23.65 9.42 3.38
CA HIS A 106 24.58 8.93 2.38
C HIS A 106 24.04 7.70 1.63
N TYR A 107 24.28 7.70 0.31
CA TYR A 107 23.96 6.58 -0.57
C TYR A 107 25.16 5.69 -0.86
N HIS A 108 24.95 4.40 -1.05
CA HIS A 108 25.94 3.50 -1.65
C HIS A 108 26.07 3.82 -3.14
N HIS A 109 26.75 4.92 -3.44
CA HIS A 109 26.91 5.38 -4.81
C HIS A 109 28.21 6.20 -4.95
N PRO A 110 29.04 5.97 -6.01
CA PRO A 110 30.28 6.73 -6.23
C PRO A 110 30.04 8.24 -6.30
N GLY A 111 28.89 8.68 -6.85
CA GLY A 111 28.51 10.08 -6.92
C GLY A 111 28.23 10.75 -5.55
N ASP A 112 28.07 9.95 -4.49
CA ASP A 112 28.00 10.41 -3.09
C ASP A 112 29.30 10.11 -2.32
N GLY A 113 30.36 9.70 -3.02
CA GLY A 113 31.68 9.41 -2.48
C GLY A 113 31.75 8.12 -1.67
N ASP A 114 30.83 7.18 -1.88
CA ASP A 114 30.78 5.87 -1.21
C ASP A 114 30.84 5.97 0.32
N ARG A 115 30.16 6.97 0.89
CA ARG A 115 30.21 7.30 2.34
C ARG A 115 29.14 6.59 3.16
N ALA A 116 28.22 5.87 2.54
CA ALA A 116 27.16 5.17 3.25
C ALA A 116 27.73 4.13 4.22
N ASP A 117 27.03 3.91 5.33
CA ASP A 117 27.39 2.88 6.31
C ASP A 117 27.29 1.49 5.66
N ALA A 118 28.39 0.74 5.69
CA ALA A 118 28.48 -0.58 5.06
C ALA A 118 27.47 -1.60 5.60
N ALA A 119 26.96 -1.40 6.81
CA ALA A 119 25.95 -2.26 7.40
C ALA A 119 24.53 -1.98 6.89
N PHE A 120 24.28 -0.78 6.33
CA PHE A 120 23.02 -0.45 5.70
C PHE A 120 23.04 -0.93 4.25
N GLN A 121 22.09 -1.80 3.85
CA GLN A 121 22.07 -2.34 2.49
C GLN A 121 21.77 -1.25 1.44
N GLY A 122 20.96 -0.25 1.78
CA GLY A 122 20.69 0.94 0.96
C GLY A 122 19.82 0.71 -0.28
N PHE A 123 19.75 -0.51 -0.79
CA PHE A 123 18.95 -0.94 -1.92
C PHE A 123 18.32 -2.29 -1.62
N GLY A 124 17.06 -2.48 -1.99
CA GLY A 124 16.38 -3.76 -1.87
C GLY A 124 15.43 -4.01 -3.02
N ARG A 125 15.18 -5.27 -3.33
CA ARG A 125 14.17 -5.66 -4.32
C ARG A 125 13.42 -6.91 -3.92
N VAL A 126 12.14 -6.95 -4.24
CA VAL A 126 11.27 -8.09 -3.98
C VAL A 126 10.36 -8.38 -5.17
N ALA A 127 10.07 -9.64 -5.40
CA ALA A 127 8.98 -10.01 -6.29
C ALA A 127 7.64 -9.80 -5.60
N VAL A 128 6.69 -9.25 -6.34
CA VAL A 128 5.31 -9.07 -5.89
C VAL A 128 4.61 -10.42 -5.88
N GLY A 129 3.96 -10.74 -4.76
CA GLY A 129 3.20 -11.97 -4.60
C GLY A 129 1.94 -12.04 -5.48
N ASP A 130 1.26 -13.18 -5.47
CA ASP A 130 0.02 -13.40 -6.23
C ASP A 130 -1.12 -12.46 -5.84
N ASP A 131 -1.10 -11.97 -4.61
CA ASP A 131 -2.04 -10.99 -4.05
C ASP A 131 -1.61 -9.53 -4.30
N GLY A 132 -0.54 -9.33 -5.05
CA GLY A 132 0.02 -8.01 -5.36
C GLY A 132 0.87 -7.42 -4.25
N ARG A 133 1.11 -8.10 -3.15
CA ARG A 133 1.79 -7.54 -1.97
C ARG A 133 3.30 -7.53 -2.11
N TYR A 134 3.90 -6.50 -1.52
CA TYR A 134 5.33 -6.39 -1.30
C TYR A 134 5.62 -5.84 0.10
N ARG A 135 6.83 -6.04 0.61
CA ARG A 135 7.25 -5.56 1.92
C ARG A 135 8.76 -5.42 2.00
N PHE A 136 9.22 -4.32 2.61
CA PHE A 136 10.63 -4.07 2.93
C PHE A 136 10.79 -3.72 4.41
N ARG A 137 11.93 -4.06 4.96
CA ARG A 137 12.41 -3.57 6.25
C ARG A 137 13.53 -2.58 6.00
N THR A 138 13.41 -1.36 6.55
CA THR A 138 14.36 -0.28 6.34
C THR A 138 14.33 0.69 7.52
N ILE A 139 14.82 1.89 7.37
CA ILE A 139 14.63 3.00 8.32
C ILE A 139 13.62 4.00 7.77
N ARG A 140 12.96 4.74 8.68
CA ARG A 140 12.27 5.97 8.27
C ARG A 140 13.30 6.86 7.56
N PRO A 141 13.02 7.34 6.34
CA PRO A 141 14.00 8.11 5.59
C PRO A 141 14.34 9.43 6.27
N VAL A 142 15.54 9.90 6.03
CA VAL A 142 16.06 11.17 6.51
C VAL A 142 16.30 12.15 5.35
N PRO A 143 16.41 13.46 5.60
CA PRO A 143 16.72 14.43 4.56
C PRO A 143 18.17 14.29 4.11
N TYR A 144 18.45 14.56 2.82
CA TYR A 144 19.80 14.67 2.30
C TYR A 144 19.88 15.74 1.21
N GLY A 145 21.00 16.40 1.06
CA GLY A 145 21.28 17.31 -0.07
C GLY A 145 20.20 18.39 -0.30
N GLY A 146 19.52 18.86 0.74
CA GLY A 146 18.41 19.81 0.64
C GLY A 146 17.07 19.21 0.21
N ARG A 147 16.99 17.87 0.01
CA ARG A 147 15.77 17.14 -0.24
C ARG A 147 15.06 16.76 1.07
N THR A 148 13.73 16.74 1.04
CA THR A 148 12.91 16.18 2.13
C THR A 148 13.14 14.68 2.28
N PRO A 149 12.86 14.06 3.45
CA PRO A 149 12.93 12.61 3.63
C PRO A 149 12.10 11.85 2.60
N HIS A 150 12.73 10.94 1.87
CA HIS A 150 12.04 10.12 0.86
C HIS A 150 12.75 8.78 0.62
N ILE A 151 12.00 7.84 0.07
CA ILE A 151 12.49 6.56 -0.43
C ILE A 151 12.20 6.52 -1.93
N HIS A 152 13.19 6.21 -2.72
CA HIS A 152 12.98 5.95 -4.14
C HIS A 152 12.35 4.58 -4.35
N VAL A 153 11.45 4.49 -5.31
CA VAL A 153 10.72 3.25 -5.61
C VAL A 153 10.68 3.05 -7.12
N LYS A 154 10.94 1.84 -7.57
CA LYS A 154 10.82 1.43 -8.96
C LYS A 154 10.00 0.15 -9.07
N VAL A 155 9.12 0.07 -10.07
CA VAL A 155 8.34 -1.12 -10.38
C VAL A 155 8.70 -1.57 -11.79
N LYS A 156 9.03 -2.86 -11.92
CA LYS A 156 9.36 -3.52 -13.18
C LYS A 156 8.47 -4.74 -13.42
N LEU A 157 8.23 -5.06 -14.67
CA LEU A 157 7.64 -6.34 -15.07
C LEU A 157 8.53 -6.97 -16.15
N GLY A 158 9.26 -8.00 -15.79
CA GLY A 158 10.36 -8.50 -16.61
C GLY A 158 11.42 -7.43 -16.83
N ALA A 159 11.78 -7.15 -18.07
CA ALA A 159 12.73 -6.10 -18.42
C ALA A 159 12.09 -4.70 -18.53
N ARG A 160 10.76 -4.59 -18.51
CA ARG A 160 10.05 -3.30 -18.68
C ARG A 160 9.94 -2.58 -17.36
N GLU A 161 10.42 -1.34 -17.29
CA GLU A 161 10.10 -0.40 -16.22
C GLU A 161 8.66 0.10 -16.39
N LEU A 162 7.86 -0.01 -15.34
CA LEU A 162 6.48 0.46 -15.33
C LEU A 162 6.32 1.79 -14.60
N LEU A 163 7.15 2.01 -13.58
CA LEU A 163 7.10 3.20 -12.75
C LEU A 163 8.44 3.43 -12.08
N THR A 164 8.89 4.66 -12.06
CA THR A 164 9.88 5.18 -11.10
C THR A 164 9.24 6.35 -10.37
N THR A 165 9.29 6.35 -9.03
CA THR A 165 8.65 7.34 -8.17
C THR A 165 9.42 7.52 -6.86
N GLN A 166 8.92 8.36 -5.97
CA GLN A 166 9.47 8.58 -4.62
C GLN A 166 8.32 8.56 -3.61
N LEU A 167 8.51 7.85 -2.51
CA LEU A 167 7.64 7.85 -1.35
C LEU A 167 8.13 8.92 -0.38
N TYR A 168 7.24 9.81 0.06
CA TYR A 168 7.53 10.91 1.00
C TYR A 168 6.88 10.67 2.36
N VAL A 169 7.44 11.30 3.39
CA VAL A 169 6.93 11.19 4.76
C VAL A 169 5.83 12.23 4.99
N ALA A 170 4.64 11.78 5.36
CA ALA A 170 3.53 12.67 5.70
C ALA A 170 3.86 13.53 6.92
N GLY A 171 3.47 14.80 6.86
CA GLY A 171 3.71 15.77 7.94
C GLY A 171 5.15 16.26 8.06
N ASP A 172 6.07 15.84 7.19
CA ASP A 172 7.43 16.37 7.22
C ASP A 172 7.47 17.83 6.73
N PRO A 173 8.02 18.78 7.53
CA PRO A 173 8.04 20.19 7.14
C PRO A 173 8.96 20.48 5.94
N GLY A 174 9.86 19.55 5.60
CA GLY A 174 10.71 19.60 4.42
C GLY A 174 9.93 19.53 3.11
N ASN A 175 8.77 18.83 3.10
CA ASN A 175 7.94 18.68 1.90
C ASN A 175 7.58 20.03 1.27
N ALA A 176 7.20 21.01 2.09
CA ALA A 176 6.84 22.34 1.63
C ALA A 176 8.01 23.13 1.00
N ARG A 177 9.25 22.67 1.15
CA ARG A 177 10.47 23.27 0.57
C ARG A 177 11.06 22.41 -0.54
N ASP A 178 10.66 21.15 -0.68
CA ASP A 178 11.18 20.25 -1.68
C ASP A 178 10.63 20.56 -3.08
N GLY A 179 11.52 20.86 -4.02
CA GLY A 179 11.14 21.29 -5.36
C GLY A 179 10.43 20.22 -6.18
N LEU A 180 10.72 18.93 -5.95
CA LEU A 180 10.07 17.84 -6.67
C LEU A 180 8.66 17.58 -6.10
N TRP A 181 8.52 17.52 -4.77
CA TRP A 181 7.23 17.33 -4.12
C TRP A 181 6.25 18.48 -4.43
N ARG A 182 6.72 19.73 -4.41
CA ARG A 182 5.89 20.92 -4.68
C ARG A 182 5.34 20.97 -6.09
N ARG A 183 6.03 20.41 -7.06
CA ARG A 183 5.59 20.39 -8.48
C ARG A 183 4.48 19.40 -8.74
N LEU A 184 4.26 18.44 -7.83
CA LEU A 184 3.17 17.48 -7.97
C LEU A 184 1.82 18.18 -7.73
N PRO A 185 0.77 17.87 -8.53
CA PRO A 185 -0.60 18.21 -8.18
C PRO A 185 -1.01 17.62 -6.83
N GLU A 186 -2.01 18.19 -6.15
CA GLU A 186 -2.42 17.78 -4.82
C GLU A 186 -2.72 16.27 -4.74
N ALA A 187 -3.59 15.76 -5.61
CA ALA A 187 -3.92 14.33 -5.65
C ALA A 187 -2.69 13.43 -5.89
N ALA A 188 -1.70 13.91 -6.63
CA ALA A 188 -0.44 13.20 -6.83
C ALA A 188 0.45 13.23 -5.58
N ARG A 189 0.45 14.35 -4.82
CA ARG A 189 1.16 14.42 -3.52
C ARG A 189 0.56 13.42 -2.53
N ASP A 190 -0.76 13.35 -2.45
CA ASP A 190 -1.47 12.41 -1.55
C ASP A 190 -1.14 10.96 -1.90
N ALA A 191 -1.03 10.64 -3.18
CA ALA A 191 -0.69 9.29 -3.64
C ALA A 191 0.73 8.84 -3.28
N VAL A 192 1.67 9.78 -3.04
CA VAL A 192 3.09 9.47 -2.75
C VAL A 192 3.54 9.87 -1.35
N THR A 193 2.66 10.44 -0.53
CA THR A 193 3.00 10.91 0.81
C THR A 193 2.26 10.09 1.86
N VAL A 194 3.00 9.29 2.62
CA VAL A 194 2.41 8.33 3.57
C VAL A 194 2.92 8.56 4.99
N PRO A 195 2.07 8.31 6.00
CA PRO A 195 2.51 8.37 7.40
C PRO A 195 3.41 7.18 7.74
N PHE A 196 4.38 7.43 8.62
CA PHE A 196 5.17 6.40 9.31
C PHE A 196 4.61 6.25 10.73
N GLU A 197 3.69 5.34 10.90
CA GLU A 197 2.95 5.11 12.15
C GLU A 197 3.67 4.10 13.05
N ARG A 198 3.46 4.18 14.36
CA ARG A 198 4.01 3.21 15.31
C ARG A 198 3.36 1.84 15.11
N GLY A 199 4.19 0.82 14.94
CA GLY A 199 3.80 -0.59 14.88
C GLY A 199 4.46 -1.39 16.02
N ALA A 200 4.21 -2.68 16.06
CA ALA A 200 4.78 -3.56 17.08
C ALA A 200 6.33 -3.64 16.99
N ASP A 201 6.85 -3.69 15.76
CA ASP A 201 8.28 -3.95 15.48
C ASP A 201 8.97 -2.74 14.80
N GLY A 202 8.61 -1.53 15.17
CA GLY A 202 9.10 -0.30 14.59
C GLY A 202 7.99 0.51 13.91
N LEU A 203 8.38 1.44 13.06
CA LEU A 203 7.42 2.23 12.28
C LEU A 203 6.85 1.41 11.12
N ARG A 204 5.70 1.81 10.64
CA ARG A 204 5.08 1.22 9.45
C ARG A 204 4.57 2.29 8.50
N ALA A 205 4.93 2.17 7.25
CA ALA A 205 4.43 3.00 6.15
C ALA A 205 3.72 2.10 5.14
N ARG A 206 2.46 2.38 4.85
CA ARG A 206 1.70 1.67 3.82
C ARG A 206 1.69 2.48 2.54
N PHE A 207 2.31 1.94 1.51
CA PHE A 207 2.45 2.58 0.21
C PHE A 207 1.85 1.72 -0.92
N PRO A 208 0.55 1.86 -1.22
CA PRO A 208 -0.05 1.18 -2.37
C PRO A 208 0.43 1.84 -3.67
N ILE A 209 0.76 1.03 -4.66
CA ILE A 209 1.24 1.47 -5.98
C ILE A 209 0.23 1.06 -7.04
N VAL A 210 -0.17 2.02 -7.86
CA VAL A 210 -1.05 1.81 -9.02
C VAL A 210 -0.28 2.16 -10.27
N VAL A 211 -0.16 1.22 -11.20
CA VAL A 211 0.55 1.42 -12.48
C VAL A 211 -0.41 1.37 -13.66
N ALA A 212 -0.15 2.20 -14.65
CA ALA A 212 -0.80 2.10 -15.95
C ALA A 212 -0.05 1.04 -16.77
N ALA A 213 -0.46 -0.23 -16.62
CA ALA A 213 0.20 -1.41 -17.23
C ALA A 213 -0.58 -1.90 -18.46
#